data_140467893fe7c25131280cce136d2d76
#
_entry.id   140467893fe7c25131280cce136d2d76
#
_cell.length_a   1.000
_cell.length_b   1.000
_cell.length_c   1.000
_cell.angle_alpha   90.00
_cell.angle_beta   90.00
_cell.angle_gamma   90.00
#
_symmetry.space_group_name_H-M   'P 1'
#
loop_
_entity.id
_entity.type
_entity.pdbx_description
1 polymer ?
#
loop_
_entity_poly.entity_id
_entity_poly.type
_entity_poly.pdbx_seq_one_letter_code
_entity_poly.pdbx_strand_id
1 'polypeptide(L)'
;MARKVVPGSIRSRVNDYRNARVDAAWSKPRDLGDLRRTTPLSTWGHSRGGSIPRVYISEFIEEHAADIRGRALEIASDRYIAEYGRAVTRTDILDLNPENPDATFVANFGDAPDVPDNTFDCVVITQVLSWIYDPWAGFRTAHRILTPGGVMLATTPGTHRIAPIEKEFLGQWFHYTSMSAKRAAEDVFGAGNVQVQAYGNVLTAAGTLFGLGLNDLAPEEIALHDPDFEVVIGIRAVKQAH
;
A
#
# COMPACT_ATOMS: atom_id res chain seq x y z
N MET A 1 -2.17 21.15 31.06
CA MET A 1 -2.61 20.43 29.83
C MET A 1 -3.92 21.03 29.33
N ALA A 2 -3.90 21.84 28.29
CA ALA A 2 -5.13 22.41 27.72
C ALA A 2 -5.86 21.32 26.93
N ARG A 3 -7.09 21.01 27.34
CA ARG A 3 -8.00 20.14 26.55
C ARG A 3 -8.25 20.82 25.21
N LYS A 4 -7.76 20.25 24.10
CA LYS A 4 -8.13 20.66 22.75
C LYS A 4 -9.65 20.50 22.60
N VAL A 5 -10.36 21.61 22.52
CA VAL A 5 -11.80 21.61 22.27
C VAL A 5 -12.01 21.25 20.81
N VAL A 6 -12.67 20.13 20.55
CA VAL A 6 -13.04 19.73 19.19
C VAL A 6 -14.06 20.75 18.65
N PRO A 7 -13.78 21.39 17.50
CA PRO A 7 -14.71 22.37 16.91
C PRO A 7 -16.13 21.79 16.72
N GLY A 8 -17.14 22.63 16.95
CA GLY A 8 -18.56 22.21 16.88
C GLY A 8 -18.95 21.60 15.53
N SER A 9 -18.35 22.08 14.43
CA SER A 9 -18.54 21.54 13.08
C SER A 9 -18.02 20.11 12.89
N ILE A 10 -16.98 19.71 13.63
CA ILE A 10 -16.48 18.32 13.63
C ILE A 10 -17.39 17.44 14.47
N ARG A 11 -17.89 17.96 15.61
CA ARG A 11 -18.87 17.23 16.43
C ARG A 11 -20.19 16.99 15.71
N SER A 12 -20.70 17.96 14.95
CA SER A 12 -21.93 17.76 14.17
C SER A 12 -21.71 16.70 13.08
N ARG A 13 -20.65 16.78 12.30
CA ARG A 13 -20.33 15.77 11.28
C ARG A 13 -20.16 14.36 11.83
N VAL A 14 -19.53 14.20 13.00
CA VAL A 14 -19.40 12.89 13.67
C VAL A 14 -20.76 12.40 14.17
N ASN A 15 -21.61 13.29 14.69
CA ASN A 15 -22.96 12.94 15.12
C ASN A 15 -23.88 12.65 13.93
N ASP A 16 -23.79 13.40 12.84
CA ASP A 16 -24.57 13.18 11.62
C ASP A 16 -24.17 11.85 10.97
N TYR A 17 -22.86 11.52 10.94
CA TYR A 17 -22.35 10.24 10.50
C TYR A 17 -22.82 9.07 11.39
N ARG A 18 -22.82 9.26 12.72
CA ARG A 18 -23.34 8.25 13.67
C ARG A 18 -24.85 8.09 13.55
N ASN A 19 -25.59 9.18 13.40
CA ASN A 19 -27.05 9.18 13.35
C ASN A 19 -27.58 8.67 12.00
N ALA A 20 -26.92 8.97 10.89
CA ALA A 20 -27.26 8.44 9.57
C ALA A 20 -27.07 6.92 9.45
N ARG A 21 -26.25 6.32 10.33
CA ARG A 21 -25.99 4.87 10.36
C ARG A 21 -26.71 4.11 11.45
N VAL A 22 -27.37 4.79 12.39
CA VAL A 22 -28.26 4.13 13.38
C VAL A 22 -29.66 4.04 12.77
N ASP A 23 -29.79 3.18 11.76
CA ASP A 23 -31.08 2.83 11.24
C ASP A 23 -31.83 1.96 12.28
N ALA A 24 -33.13 2.24 12.51
CA ALA A 24 -33.97 1.54 13.46
C ALA A 24 -34.15 0.02 13.17
N ALA A 25 -33.51 -0.49 12.12
CA ALA A 25 -33.43 -1.90 11.76
C ALA A 25 -32.42 -2.75 12.57
N TRP A 26 -31.76 -2.19 13.60
CA TRP A 26 -30.78 -2.90 14.45
C TRP A 26 -31.38 -3.97 15.36
N SER A 27 -32.69 -4.12 15.39
CA SER A 27 -33.36 -5.04 16.31
C SER A 27 -33.27 -6.53 15.95
N LYS A 28 -32.73 -6.86 14.76
CA LYS A 28 -32.57 -8.26 14.34
C LYS A 28 -31.13 -8.51 13.84
N PRO A 29 -30.49 -9.63 14.27
CA PRO A 29 -29.22 -10.04 13.70
C PRO A 29 -29.33 -10.15 12.17
N ARG A 30 -28.40 -9.55 11.43
CA ARG A 30 -28.32 -9.75 9.98
C ARG A 30 -27.89 -11.17 9.69
N ASP A 31 -28.46 -11.77 8.64
CA ASP A 31 -27.95 -13.02 8.10
C ASP A 31 -26.63 -12.74 7.36
N LEU A 32 -25.55 -13.30 7.87
CA LEU A 32 -24.22 -13.15 7.28
C LEU A 32 -23.89 -14.33 6.33
N GLY A 33 -24.78 -15.33 6.23
CA GLY A 33 -24.53 -16.50 5.39
C GLY A 33 -23.16 -17.13 5.67
N ASP A 34 -22.41 -17.44 4.61
CA ASP A 34 -21.09 -18.05 4.69
C ASP A 34 -20.01 -17.15 5.33
N LEU A 35 -20.27 -15.85 5.50
CA LEU A 35 -19.37 -14.94 6.21
C LEU A 35 -19.47 -15.06 7.74
N ARG A 36 -20.47 -15.81 8.28
CA ARG A 36 -20.57 -16.09 9.72
C ARG A 36 -19.57 -17.19 10.12
N ARG A 37 -18.28 -16.84 10.13
CA ARG A 37 -17.19 -17.77 10.33
C ARG A 37 -16.00 -17.09 11.03
N THR A 38 -15.15 -17.89 11.67
CA THR A 38 -13.95 -17.44 12.39
C THR A 38 -12.65 -17.68 11.61
N THR A 39 -12.72 -18.34 10.47
CA THR A 39 -11.57 -18.62 9.59
C THR A 39 -11.83 -18.08 8.20
N PRO A 40 -10.82 -17.58 7.49
CA PRO A 40 -11.01 -17.07 6.13
C PRO A 40 -11.38 -18.18 5.14
N LEU A 41 -12.05 -17.81 4.06
CA LEU A 41 -12.42 -18.72 2.96
C LEU A 41 -11.22 -19.18 2.14
N SER A 42 -10.21 -18.33 2.02
CA SER A 42 -8.95 -18.67 1.36
C SER A 42 -7.80 -17.82 1.90
N THR A 43 -6.58 -18.16 1.49
CA THR A 43 -5.41 -17.32 1.71
C THR A 43 -5.35 -16.26 0.61
N TRP A 44 -5.63 -15.00 0.95
CA TRP A 44 -5.54 -13.84 0.05
C TRP A 44 -6.42 -13.88 -1.22
N GLY A 45 -7.43 -14.73 -1.29
CA GLY A 45 -8.25 -14.87 -2.49
C GLY A 45 -7.60 -15.66 -3.62
N HIS A 46 -6.39 -16.20 -3.44
CA HIS A 46 -5.64 -16.85 -4.53
C HIS A 46 -6.39 -18.03 -5.17
N SER A 47 -7.04 -18.88 -4.37
CA SER A 47 -7.84 -20.00 -4.89
C SER A 47 -9.23 -19.58 -5.40
N ARG A 48 -9.55 -18.28 -5.36
CA ARG A 48 -10.86 -17.71 -5.70
C ARG A 48 -10.74 -16.63 -6.79
N GLY A 49 -9.92 -16.88 -7.80
CA GLY A 49 -9.74 -16.00 -8.95
C GLY A 49 -8.66 -14.90 -8.78
N GLY A 50 -8.05 -14.79 -7.60
CA GLY A 50 -6.99 -13.81 -7.36
C GLY A 50 -7.25 -12.89 -6.17
N SER A 51 -6.25 -12.14 -5.80
CA SER A 51 -6.25 -11.26 -4.62
C SER A 51 -6.84 -9.88 -4.96
N ILE A 52 -7.85 -9.44 -4.20
CA ILE A 52 -8.46 -8.11 -4.33
C ILE A 52 -7.39 -6.99 -4.18
N PRO A 53 -6.52 -6.96 -3.17
CA PRO A 53 -5.47 -5.95 -3.07
C PRO A 53 -4.54 -5.85 -4.29
N ARG A 54 -4.32 -6.95 -5.00
CA ARG A 54 -3.49 -6.95 -6.22
C ARG A 54 -4.07 -6.09 -7.34
N VAL A 55 -5.39 -6.05 -7.48
CA VAL A 55 -6.05 -5.17 -8.47
C VAL A 55 -5.71 -3.72 -8.17
N TYR A 56 -5.84 -3.29 -6.92
CA TYR A 56 -5.56 -1.92 -6.51
C TYR A 56 -4.07 -1.54 -6.60
N ILE A 57 -3.17 -2.50 -6.34
CA ILE A 57 -1.73 -2.28 -6.57
C ILE A 57 -1.48 -2.05 -8.07
N SER A 58 -2.05 -2.90 -8.93
CA SER A 58 -1.91 -2.78 -10.39
C SER A 58 -2.51 -1.47 -10.90
N GLU A 59 -3.69 -1.09 -10.42
CA GLU A 59 -4.36 0.17 -10.76
C GLU A 59 -3.47 1.38 -10.43
N PHE A 60 -2.94 1.46 -9.20
CA PHE A 60 -2.02 2.52 -8.80
C PHE A 60 -0.76 2.57 -9.68
N ILE A 61 -0.13 1.43 -9.94
CA ILE A 61 1.09 1.37 -10.76
C ILE A 61 0.79 1.75 -12.21
N GLU A 62 -0.34 1.32 -12.78
CA GLU A 62 -0.75 1.66 -14.14
C GLU A 62 -1.03 3.17 -14.28
N GLU A 63 -1.71 3.79 -13.31
CA GLU A 63 -1.95 5.24 -13.28
C GLU A 63 -0.64 6.05 -13.32
N HIS A 64 0.44 5.49 -12.77
CA HIS A 64 1.75 6.12 -12.69
C HIS A 64 2.80 5.48 -13.60
N ALA A 65 2.41 4.67 -14.58
CA ALA A 65 3.30 3.95 -15.50
C ALA A 65 4.33 4.86 -16.22
N ALA A 66 3.99 6.13 -16.46
CA ALA A 66 4.88 7.10 -17.09
C ALA A 66 6.11 7.46 -16.22
N ASP A 67 6.04 7.25 -14.90
CA ASP A 67 7.15 7.45 -13.98
C ASP A 67 8.14 6.27 -14.00
N ILE A 68 7.72 5.08 -14.47
CA ILE A 68 8.54 3.87 -14.55
C ILE A 68 9.39 3.93 -15.82
N ARG A 69 10.57 4.56 -15.69
CA ARG A 69 11.47 4.85 -16.81
C ARG A 69 12.92 4.89 -16.35
N GLY A 70 13.84 4.97 -17.31
CA GLY A 70 15.27 5.06 -17.06
C GLY A 70 15.80 3.82 -16.33
N ARG A 71 16.69 4.00 -15.36
CA ARG A 71 17.11 2.93 -14.47
C ARG A 71 16.12 2.78 -13.33
N ALA A 72 15.44 1.65 -13.27
CA ALA A 72 14.39 1.38 -12.31
C ALA A 72 14.78 0.23 -11.36
N LEU A 73 14.35 0.33 -10.09
CA LEU A 73 14.54 -0.73 -9.08
C LEU A 73 13.18 -1.19 -8.56
N GLU A 74 13.00 -2.51 -8.44
CA GLU A 74 11.85 -3.11 -7.78
C GLU A 74 12.28 -4.07 -6.67
N ILE A 75 11.40 -4.34 -5.72
CA ILE A 75 11.69 -5.20 -4.58
C ILE A 75 11.21 -6.63 -4.88
N ALA A 76 12.08 -7.62 -4.64
CA ALA A 76 11.88 -9.07 -4.77
C ALA A 76 11.71 -9.59 -6.21
N SER A 77 11.19 -8.82 -7.12
CA SER A 77 11.03 -9.17 -8.54
C SER A 77 10.93 -7.90 -9.38
N ASP A 78 10.93 -8.04 -10.70
CA ASP A 78 10.72 -6.94 -11.65
C ASP A 78 9.29 -6.88 -12.22
N ARG A 79 8.36 -7.50 -11.56
CA ARG A 79 7.00 -7.75 -12.06
C ARG A 79 6.32 -6.48 -12.59
N TYR A 80 6.27 -5.43 -11.79
CA TYR A 80 5.55 -4.22 -12.15
C TYR A 80 6.35 -3.36 -13.13
N ILE A 81 7.67 -3.37 -13.03
CA ILE A 81 8.55 -2.72 -14.02
C ILE A 81 8.38 -3.39 -15.39
N ALA A 82 8.38 -4.72 -15.45
CA ALA A 82 8.21 -5.47 -16.70
C ALA A 82 6.82 -5.27 -17.32
N GLU A 83 5.78 -5.21 -16.50
CA GLU A 83 4.39 -5.09 -16.96
C GLU A 83 4.03 -3.65 -17.38
N TYR A 84 4.44 -2.65 -16.61
CA TYR A 84 3.99 -1.26 -16.75
C TYR A 84 5.08 -0.28 -17.20
N GLY A 85 6.36 -0.64 -17.17
CA GLY A 85 7.46 0.23 -17.56
C GLY A 85 7.37 0.71 -19.01
N ARG A 86 7.56 2.01 -19.26
CA ARG A 86 7.37 2.61 -20.58
C ARG A 86 8.68 2.92 -21.31
N ALA A 87 9.71 3.34 -20.60
CA ALA A 87 11.01 3.72 -21.16
C ALA A 87 12.14 3.28 -20.21
N VAL A 88 12.06 2.06 -19.69
CA VAL A 88 13.05 1.49 -18.81
C VAL A 88 14.30 1.12 -19.63
N THR A 89 15.46 1.59 -19.19
CA THR A 89 16.75 1.29 -19.82
C THR A 89 17.52 0.21 -19.08
N ARG A 90 17.24 0.06 -17.78
CA ARG A 90 17.81 -0.97 -16.93
C ARG A 90 16.88 -1.26 -15.75
N THR A 91 16.67 -2.53 -15.47
CA THR A 91 15.98 -3.01 -14.26
C THR A 91 17.00 -3.58 -13.29
N ASP A 92 16.89 -3.18 -12.02
CA ASP A 92 17.61 -3.77 -10.90
C ASP A 92 16.58 -4.32 -9.89
N ILE A 93 16.91 -5.43 -9.24
CA ILE A 93 16.08 -6.06 -8.22
C ILE A 93 16.81 -6.02 -6.89
N LEU A 94 16.15 -5.52 -5.85
CA LEU A 94 16.64 -5.65 -4.48
C LEU A 94 15.82 -6.71 -3.76
N ASP A 95 16.47 -7.71 -3.21
CA ASP A 95 15.81 -8.74 -2.41
C ASP A 95 16.53 -8.93 -1.07
N LEU A 96 15.78 -9.35 -0.07
CA LEU A 96 16.33 -9.80 1.20
C LEU A 96 16.88 -11.23 1.11
N ASN A 97 16.36 -12.04 0.17
CA ASN A 97 16.77 -13.41 -0.05
C ASN A 97 18.05 -13.48 -0.91
N PRO A 98 19.19 -13.92 -0.35
CA PRO A 98 20.44 -14.06 -1.11
C PRO A 98 20.41 -15.18 -2.16
N GLU A 99 19.41 -16.06 -2.12
CA GLU A 99 19.25 -17.14 -3.09
C GLU A 99 18.45 -16.72 -4.33
N ASN A 100 17.91 -15.50 -4.37
CA ASN A 100 17.24 -14.98 -5.56
C ASN A 100 18.28 -14.72 -6.67
N PRO A 101 18.29 -15.51 -7.78
CA PRO A 101 19.28 -15.38 -8.84
C PRO A 101 19.15 -14.08 -9.64
N ASP A 102 17.99 -13.43 -9.58
CA ASP A 102 17.69 -12.19 -10.30
C ASP A 102 18.03 -10.95 -9.47
N ALA A 103 18.39 -11.11 -8.18
CA ALA A 103 18.70 -9.98 -7.31
C ALA A 103 20.00 -9.30 -7.72
N THR A 104 19.92 -8.01 -8.04
CA THR A 104 21.09 -7.16 -8.25
C THR A 104 21.70 -6.74 -6.91
N PHE A 105 20.88 -6.54 -5.91
CA PHE A 105 21.27 -6.15 -4.55
C PHE A 105 20.58 -7.08 -3.54
N VAL A 106 21.36 -7.56 -2.56
CA VAL A 106 20.85 -8.35 -1.43
C VAL A 106 20.93 -7.48 -0.19
N ALA A 107 19.78 -6.95 0.26
CA ALA A 107 19.72 -6.05 1.42
C ALA A 107 18.31 -5.95 1.98
N ASN A 108 18.22 -5.53 3.26
CA ASN A 108 16.98 -5.01 3.82
C ASN A 108 16.74 -3.59 3.32
N PHE A 109 15.59 -3.33 2.70
CA PHE A 109 15.30 -2.01 2.14
C PHE A 109 15.28 -0.87 3.18
N GLY A 110 15.04 -1.18 4.44
CA GLY A 110 15.14 -0.21 5.54
C GLY A 110 16.59 0.21 5.89
N ASP A 111 17.57 -0.60 5.47
CA ASP A 111 19.01 -0.34 5.68
C ASP A 111 19.78 -1.02 4.55
N ALA A 112 19.96 -0.34 3.43
CA ALA A 112 20.60 -0.85 2.21
C ALA A 112 21.83 0.00 1.84
N PRO A 113 22.93 -0.01 2.63
CA PRO A 113 24.08 0.86 2.43
C PRO A 113 24.84 0.59 1.11
N ASP A 114 24.79 -0.66 0.64
CA ASP A 114 25.48 -1.06 -0.61
C ASP A 114 24.73 -0.63 -1.88
N VAL A 115 23.50 -0.18 -1.76
CA VAL A 115 22.75 0.41 -2.88
C VAL A 115 23.20 1.86 -3.05
N PRO A 116 23.80 2.22 -4.21
CA PRO A 116 24.42 3.54 -4.37
C PRO A 116 23.39 4.67 -4.39
N ASP A 117 23.83 5.85 -3.92
CA ASP A 117 23.04 7.07 -3.90
C ASP A 117 22.78 7.59 -5.34
N ASN A 118 21.68 8.33 -5.52
CA ASN A 118 21.37 9.05 -6.75
C ASN A 118 21.51 8.19 -8.03
N THR A 119 20.95 6.98 -8.00
CA THR A 119 21.18 5.98 -9.04
C THR A 119 19.95 5.64 -9.86
N PHE A 120 18.77 5.71 -9.27
CA PHE A 120 17.54 5.24 -9.89
C PHE A 120 16.62 6.39 -10.28
N ASP A 121 16.06 6.31 -11.48
CA ASP A 121 15.03 7.25 -11.95
C ASP A 121 13.65 6.87 -11.41
N CYS A 122 13.42 5.58 -11.12
CA CYS A 122 12.21 5.09 -10.47
C CYS A 122 12.54 3.97 -9.46
N VAL A 123 11.82 3.97 -8.33
CA VAL A 123 11.87 2.88 -7.34
C VAL A 123 10.44 2.42 -7.06
N VAL A 124 10.16 1.14 -7.33
CA VAL A 124 8.84 0.51 -7.13
C VAL A 124 8.88 -0.36 -5.88
N ILE A 125 8.01 -0.07 -4.90
CA ILE A 125 8.00 -0.70 -3.60
C ILE A 125 6.58 -1.16 -3.27
N THR A 126 6.23 -2.40 -3.58
CA THR A 126 4.87 -2.89 -3.33
C THR A 126 4.77 -3.70 -2.05
N GLN A 127 3.98 -3.23 -1.08
CA GLN A 127 3.65 -3.92 0.17
C GLN A 127 4.85 -4.19 1.11
N VAL A 128 5.98 -3.49 0.95
CA VAL A 128 7.21 -3.70 1.73
C VAL A 128 7.29 -2.81 2.97
N LEU A 129 6.80 -1.58 2.91
CA LEU A 129 6.97 -0.59 3.99
C LEU A 129 6.44 -1.05 5.35
N SER A 130 5.41 -1.90 5.36
CA SER A 130 4.83 -2.48 6.58
C SER A 130 5.75 -3.47 7.32
N TRP A 131 6.80 -3.96 6.65
CA TRP A 131 7.78 -4.90 7.19
C TRP A 131 9.01 -4.21 7.79
N ILE A 132 9.14 -2.91 7.63
CA ILE A 132 10.26 -2.11 8.12
C ILE A 132 9.88 -1.51 9.48
N TYR A 133 10.65 -1.85 10.55
CA TYR A 133 10.33 -1.42 11.92
C TYR A 133 10.40 0.09 12.12
N ASP A 134 11.39 0.77 11.51
CA ASP A 134 11.41 2.24 11.47
C ASP A 134 10.59 2.70 10.24
N PRO A 135 9.38 3.26 10.43
CA PRO A 135 8.50 3.61 9.32
C PRO A 135 9.06 4.67 8.37
N TRP A 136 10.08 5.42 8.78
CA TRP A 136 10.76 6.39 7.91
C TRP A 136 11.96 5.82 7.17
N ALA A 137 12.53 4.69 7.62
CA ALA A 137 13.76 4.13 7.03
C ALA A 137 13.59 3.79 5.54
N GLY A 138 12.49 3.14 5.17
CA GLY A 138 12.21 2.85 3.76
C GLY A 138 12.09 4.10 2.89
N PHE A 139 11.43 5.15 3.39
CA PHE A 139 11.34 6.43 2.68
C PHE A 139 12.71 7.12 2.55
N ARG A 140 13.54 7.10 3.61
CA ARG A 140 14.90 7.65 3.55
C ARG A 140 15.78 6.89 2.55
N THR A 141 15.71 5.56 2.54
CA THR A 141 16.43 4.73 1.57
C THR A 141 15.98 5.07 0.15
N ALA A 142 14.68 5.10 -0.12
CA ALA A 142 14.15 5.46 -1.44
C ALA A 142 14.63 6.85 -1.87
N HIS A 143 14.53 7.85 -1.00
CA HIS A 143 14.99 9.20 -1.30
C HIS A 143 16.50 9.26 -1.58
N ARG A 144 17.32 8.54 -0.81
CA ARG A 144 18.76 8.49 -0.98
C ARG A 144 19.17 7.93 -2.34
N ILE A 145 18.59 6.79 -2.72
CA ILE A 145 18.98 6.07 -3.95
C ILE A 145 18.39 6.65 -5.23
N LEU A 146 17.29 7.43 -5.14
CA LEU A 146 16.70 8.14 -6.28
C LEU A 146 17.62 9.25 -6.79
N THR A 147 17.67 9.42 -8.12
CA THR A 147 18.27 10.61 -8.76
C THR A 147 17.43 11.86 -8.43
N PRO A 148 18.01 13.08 -8.51
CA PRO A 148 17.20 14.31 -8.51
C PRO A 148 16.14 14.28 -9.62
N GLY A 149 14.87 14.48 -9.25
CA GLY A 149 13.71 14.30 -10.14
C GLY A 149 13.20 12.87 -10.28
N GLY A 150 13.86 11.90 -9.64
CA GLY A 150 13.44 10.50 -9.60
C GLY A 150 12.19 10.29 -8.74
N VAL A 151 11.46 9.21 -9.00
CA VAL A 151 10.13 8.93 -8.43
C VAL A 151 10.12 7.63 -7.65
N MET A 152 9.57 7.66 -6.46
CA MET A 152 9.17 6.48 -5.69
C MET A 152 7.68 6.20 -5.95
N LEU A 153 7.36 4.99 -6.37
CA LEU A 153 6.01 4.42 -6.40
C LEU A 153 5.92 3.33 -5.35
N ALA A 154 5.20 3.58 -4.28
CA ALA A 154 5.06 2.60 -3.21
C ALA A 154 3.60 2.29 -2.94
N THR A 155 3.33 1.05 -2.53
CA THR A 155 2.04 0.67 -1.97
C THR A 155 2.22 0.03 -0.60
N THR A 156 1.23 0.24 0.28
CA THR A 156 1.22 -0.33 1.61
C THR A 156 -0.18 -0.78 2.00
N PRO A 157 -0.31 -1.80 2.88
CA PRO A 157 -1.62 -2.25 3.31
C PRO A 157 -2.26 -1.25 4.28
N GLY A 158 -3.54 -0.98 4.07
CA GLY A 158 -4.43 -0.35 5.05
C GLY A 158 -5.16 -1.43 5.84
N THR A 159 -6.44 -1.68 5.51
CA THR A 159 -7.23 -2.75 6.13
C THR A 159 -6.84 -4.11 5.58
N HIS A 160 -6.14 -4.90 6.40
CA HIS A 160 -5.51 -6.14 5.96
C HIS A 160 -5.32 -7.13 7.12
N ARG A 161 -5.27 -8.44 6.83
CA ARG A 161 -4.83 -9.42 7.82
C ARG A 161 -3.30 -9.41 7.95
N ILE A 162 -2.78 -9.78 9.10
CA ILE A 162 -1.34 -10.01 9.26
C ILE A 162 -0.95 -11.28 8.49
N ALA A 163 0.10 -11.20 7.68
CA ALA A 163 0.62 -12.32 6.94
C ALA A 163 1.37 -13.30 7.86
N PRO A 164 0.94 -14.58 7.98
CA PRO A 164 1.48 -15.50 9.00
C PRO A 164 2.94 -15.86 8.78
N ILE A 165 3.33 -16.15 7.53
CA ILE A 165 4.68 -16.64 7.21
C ILE A 165 5.69 -15.51 7.36
N GLU A 166 5.41 -14.39 6.74
CA GLU A 166 6.30 -13.24 6.77
C GLU A 166 6.45 -12.64 8.16
N LYS A 167 5.43 -12.76 9.01
CA LYS A 167 5.46 -12.31 10.41
C LYS A 167 6.58 -12.97 11.20
N GLU A 168 6.85 -14.25 10.96
CA GLU A 168 7.88 -14.99 11.70
C GLU A 168 9.31 -14.58 11.32
N PHE A 169 9.50 -14.16 10.07
CA PHE A 169 10.84 -13.87 9.53
C PHE A 169 11.13 -12.37 9.44
N LEU A 170 10.13 -11.55 9.10
CA LEU A 170 10.31 -10.13 8.84
C LEU A 170 9.66 -9.24 9.90
N GLY A 171 8.59 -9.72 10.54
CA GLY A 171 7.70 -8.90 11.38
C GLY A 171 6.84 -7.96 10.55
N GLN A 172 5.53 -8.03 10.68
CA GLN A 172 4.65 -7.01 10.10
C GLN A 172 4.33 -5.99 11.19
N TRP A 173 4.94 -4.81 11.10
CA TRP A 173 4.95 -3.82 12.16
C TRP A 173 3.79 -2.84 12.06
N PHE A 174 3.37 -2.52 10.82
CA PHE A 174 2.40 -1.47 10.59
C PHE A 174 1.31 -1.87 9.60
N HIS A 175 0.09 -1.39 9.87
CA HIS A 175 -0.90 -1.08 8.87
C HIS A 175 -0.98 0.44 8.79
N TYR A 176 -0.87 0.98 7.60
CA TYR A 176 -0.89 2.41 7.40
C TYR A 176 -2.31 2.94 7.23
N THR A 177 -2.49 4.21 7.49
CA THR A 177 -3.57 5.02 6.92
C THR A 177 -2.97 5.95 5.88
N SER A 178 -3.77 6.45 4.95
CA SER A 178 -3.32 7.46 3.98
C SER A 178 -2.69 8.67 4.66
N MET A 179 -3.19 9.06 5.83
CA MET A 179 -2.64 10.16 6.64
C MET A 179 -1.25 9.84 7.19
N SER A 180 -1.03 8.64 7.75
CA SER A 180 0.28 8.26 8.30
C SER A 180 1.31 8.05 7.18
N ALA A 181 0.91 7.42 6.08
CA ALA A 181 1.75 7.24 4.90
C ALA A 181 2.18 8.57 4.29
N LYS A 182 1.22 9.49 4.12
CA LYS A 182 1.50 10.85 3.63
C LYS A 182 2.49 11.58 4.52
N ARG A 183 2.24 11.60 5.83
CA ARG A 183 3.11 12.29 6.79
C ARG A 183 4.52 11.73 6.77
N ALA A 184 4.69 10.41 6.80
CA ALA A 184 6.01 9.78 6.79
C ALA A 184 6.77 10.07 5.48
N ALA A 185 6.08 10.06 4.34
CA ALA A 185 6.68 10.41 3.06
C ALA A 185 7.04 11.91 2.96
N GLU A 186 6.15 12.82 3.42
CA GLU A 186 6.40 14.26 3.40
C GLU A 186 7.56 14.70 4.32
N ASP A 187 7.76 14.01 5.45
CA ASP A 187 8.88 14.27 6.34
C ASP A 187 10.25 14.00 5.68
N VAL A 188 10.28 13.19 4.62
CA VAL A 188 11.50 12.82 3.88
C VAL A 188 11.59 13.52 2.52
N PHE A 189 10.52 13.51 1.74
CA PHE A 189 10.50 14.05 0.38
C PHE A 189 10.10 15.54 0.32
N GLY A 190 9.59 16.09 1.41
CA GLY A 190 9.08 17.45 1.49
C GLY A 190 7.60 17.58 1.10
N ALA A 191 6.91 18.48 1.76
CA ALA A 191 5.52 18.79 1.46
C ALA A 191 5.37 19.28 0.02
N GLY A 192 4.34 18.80 -0.69
CA GLY A 192 4.08 19.13 -2.10
C GLY A 192 4.72 18.17 -3.11
N ASN A 193 5.67 17.33 -2.69
CA ASN A 193 6.28 16.30 -3.56
C ASN A 193 5.65 14.92 -3.40
N VAL A 194 4.64 14.78 -2.56
CA VAL A 194 3.99 13.51 -2.21
C VAL A 194 2.52 13.55 -2.57
N GLN A 195 2.09 12.53 -3.29
CA GLN A 195 0.68 12.22 -3.57
C GLN A 195 0.36 10.89 -2.93
N VAL A 196 -0.79 10.80 -2.26
CA VAL A 196 -1.27 9.57 -1.62
C VAL A 196 -2.72 9.34 -2.01
N GLN A 197 -3.03 8.12 -2.42
CA GLN A 197 -4.37 7.69 -2.80
C GLN A 197 -4.72 6.38 -2.08
N ALA A 198 -5.95 6.31 -1.58
CA ALA A 198 -6.49 5.10 -0.97
C ALA A 198 -7.43 4.39 -1.95
N TYR A 199 -7.33 3.07 -2.00
CA TYR A 199 -8.14 2.20 -2.85
C TYR A 199 -8.93 1.23 -1.98
N GLY A 200 -10.17 0.98 -2.36
CA GLY A 200 -11.06 0.03 -1.69
C GLY A 200 -12.38 0.64 -1.27
N ASN A 201 -13.23 -0.20 -0.71
CA ASN A 201 -14.52 0.14 -0.10
C ASN A 201 -14.85 -0.88 0.99
N VAL A 202 -15.98 -0.71 1.68
CA VAL A 202 -16.37 -1.59 2.79
C VAL A 202 -16.47 -3.07 2.37
N LEU A 203 -16.96 -3.35 1.15
CA LEU A 203 -17.12 -4.72 0.67
C LEU A 203 -15.77 -5.37 0.38
N THR A 204 -14.87 -4.67 -0.30
CA THR A 204 -13.52 -5.16 -0.62
C THR A 204 -12.64 -5.25 0.62
N ALA A 205 -12.78 -4.35 1.60
CA ALA A 205 -12.09 -4.42 2.89
C ALA A 205 -12.54 -5.67 3.68
N ALA A 206 -13.85 -5.85 3.87
CA ALA A 206 -14.40 -7.04 4.53
C ALA A 206 -14.06 -8.31 3.74
N GLY A 207 -14.21 -8.28 2.42
CA GLY A 207 -13.86 -9.38 1.52
C GLY A 207 -12.42 -9.83 1.66
N THR A 208 -11.48 -8.89 1.71
CA THR A 208 -10.05 -9.17 1.93
C THR A 208 -9.80 -9.88 3.26
N LEU A 209 -10.46 -9.42 4.35
CA LEU A 209 -10.35 -10.06 5.66
C LEU A 209 -10.95 -11.47 5.69
N PHE A 210 -12.06 -11.67 4.98
CA PHE A 210 -12.69 -13.00 4.84
C PHE A 210 -12.00 -13.92 3.83
N GLY A 211 -11.02 -13.42 3.06
CA GLY A 211 -10.33 -14.22 2.05
C GLY A 211 -11.18 -14.46 0.81
N LEU A 212 -12.06 -13.51 0.45
CA LEU A 212 -12.71 -13.47 -0.86
C LEU A 212 -11.68 -13.16 -1.95
N GLY A 213 -11.98 -13.60 -3.16
CA GLY A 213 -11.20 -13.33 -4.35
C GLY A 213 -12.02 -12.66 -5.46
N LEU A 214 -11.41 -12.47 -6.62
CA LEU A 214 -12.01 -11.75 -7.73
C LEU A 214 -13.27 -12.43 -8.30
N ASN A 215 -13.40 -13.76 -8.15
CA ASN A 215 -14.59 -14.49 -8.59
C ASN A 215 -15.80 -14.30 -7.66
N ASP A 216 -15.62 -13.68 -6.51
CA ASP A 216 -16.69 -13.47 -5.52
C ASP A 216 -17.34 -12.10 -5.61
N LEU A 217 -16.75 -11.18 -6.38
CA LEU A 217 -17.17 -9.78 -6.49
C LEU A 217 -17.37 -9.40 -7.95
N ALA A 218 -18.31 -8.49 -8.20
CA ALA A 218 -18.46 -7.92 -9.53
C ALA A 218 -17.35 -6.86 -9.78
N PRO A 219 -16.89 -6.71 -11.04
CA PRO A 219 -15.84 -5.72 -11.36
C PRO A 219 -16.18 -4.30 -10.92
N GLU A 220 -17.44 -3.88 -11.06
CA GLU A 220 -17.93 -2.57 -10.62
C GLU A 220 -17.92 -2.39 -9.11
N GLU A 221 -18.04 -3.46 -8.32
CA GLU A 221 -17.91 -3.42 -6.86
C GLU A 221 -16.44 -3.23 -6.45
N ILE A 222 -15.50 -3.78 -7.22
CA ILE A 222 -14.07 -3.61 -6.99
C ILE A 222 -13.63 -2.19 -7.40
N ALA A 223 -14.14 -1.69 -8.52
CA ALA A 223 -13.76 -0.37 -9.06
C ALA A 223 -14.29 0.82 -8.23
N LEU A 224 -15.23 0.58 -7.31
CA LEU A 224 -15.74 1.63 -6.43
C LEU A 224 -14.79 1.89 -5.26
N HIS A 225 -14.35 3.14 -5.10
CA HIS A 225 -13.48 3.56 -3.99
C HIS A 225 -14.24 4.44 -2.99
N ASP A 226 -14.07 4.11 -1.71
CA ASP A 226 -14.56 4.88 -0.57
C ASP A 226 -13.35 5.18 0.36
N PRO A 227 -12.93 6.43 0.50
CA PRO A 227 -11.73 6.80 1.25
C PRO A 227 -11.78 6.44 2.74
N ASP A 228 -12.95 6.09 3.28
CA ASP A 228 -13.08 5.64 4.66
C ASP A 228 -12.67 4.17 4.85
N PHE A 229 -12.48 3.41 3.74
CA PHE A 229 -12.17 1.97 3.75
C PHE A 229 -10.92 1.69 2.91
N GLU A 230 -9.77 2.07 3.42
CA GLU A 230 -8.49 1.95 2.77
C GLU A 230 -8.00 0.49 2.78
N VAL A 231 -8.06 -0.21 1.65
CA VAL A 231 -7.53 -1.59 1.48
C VAL A 231 -6.07 -1.54 1.06
N VAL A 232 -5.76 -0.72 0.05
CA VAL A 232 -4.40 -0.43 -0.40
C VAL A 232 -4.21 1.08 -0.43
N ILE A 233 -3.03 1.51 -0.02
CA ILE A 233 -2.62 2.92 -0.04
C ILE A 233 -1.46 3.04 -1.01
N GLY A 234 -1.66 3.78 -2.10
CA GLY A 234 -0.64 4.15 -3.07
C GLY A 234 0.06 5.45 -2.67
N ILE A 235 1.36 5.51 -2.83
CA ILE A 235 2.22 6.64 -2.48
C ILE A 235 3.13 6.92 -3.67
N ARG A 236 2.97 8.09 -4.27
CA ARG A 236 3.90 8.64 -5.27
C ARG A 236 4.69 9.76 -4.63
N ALA A 237 6.03 9.67 -4.63
CA ALA A 237 6.88 10.71 -4.07
C ALA A 237 8.03 11.04 -5.03
N VAL A 238 8.31 12.32 -5.22
CA VAL A 238 9.33 12.82 -6.15
C VAL A 238 10.47 13.44 -5.36
N LYS A 239 11.70 13.00 -5.64
CA LYS A 239 12.89 13.66 -5.10
C LYS A 239 13.12 14.98 -5.83
N GLN A 240 13.20 16.08 -5.10
CA GLN A 240 13.43 17.41 -5.70
C GLN A 240 14.73 17.43 -6.52
N ALA A 241 14.65 18.09 -7.67
CA ALA A 241 15.84 18.46 -8.43
C ALA A 241 16.45 19.70 -7.78
N HIS A 242 17.63 19.57 -7.19
CA HIS A 242 18.40 20.70 -6.66
C HIS A 242 19.36 21.22 -7.73
#